data_5afdadf11ef0b4b633b8f422c5823d84
#
_entry.id   5afdadf11ef0b4b633b8f422c5823d84
#
_cell.length_a   1.000
_cell.length_b   1.000
_cell.length_c   1.000
_cell.angle_alpha   90.00
_cell.angle_beta   90.00
_cell.angle_gamma   90.00
#
_symmetry.space_group_name_H-M   'P 1'
#
loop_
_entity.id
_entity.type
_entity.pdbx_description
1 polymer ?
#
loop_
_entity_poly.entity_id
_entity_poly.type
_entity_poly.pdbx_seq_one_letter_code
_entity_poly.pdbx_strand_id
1 'polypeptide(L)'
;MGFILINTFFGIIIVVSLVILWFVWPPDSPWSPWWQVGTRQIREGLKLAKVKKDDVVYDLGSGDGRVPIIAAREFGARGVGIEIDYIRHLTAWLKVRLYNLKDKVTLKRGNFFDYNISDATIVFVYLVPRVLEKLKPKLFRELKKGTKIISYKYKFEVKPKDGLKFISSDKEGQMFLYKIT
;
A
#
# COMPACT_ATOMS: atom_id res chain seq x y z
N MET A 1 46.81 20.03 9.77
CA MET A 1 46.26 18.66 9.85
C MET A 1 44.86 18.65 10.38
N GLY A 2 44.52 19.31 11.50
CA GLY A 2 43.15 19.34 12.08
C GLY A 2 42.06 19.92 11.15
N PHE A 3 42.35 21.00 10.41
CA PHE A 3 41.40 21.64 9.50
C PHE A 3 40.97 20.70 8.34
N ILE A 4 41.93 19.94 7.80
CA ILE A 4 41.62 18.95 6.73
C ILE A 4 40.73 17.83 7.27
N LEU A 5 41.02 17.30 8.47
CA LEU A 5 40.24 16.24 9.09
C LEU A 5 38.77 16.67 9.36
N ILE A 6 38.59 17.91 9.84
CA ILE A 6 37.25 18.47 10.10
C ILE A 6 36.46 18.60 8.81
N ASN A 7 37.05 19.16 7.74
CA ASN A 7 36.39 19.32 6.45
C ASN A 7 36.04 17.97 5.82
N THR A 8 36.92 16.97 5.92
CA THR A 8 36.67 15.62 5.44
C THR A 8 35.49 14.98 6.20
N PHE A 9 35.44 15.15 7.52
CA PHE A 9 34.34 14.64 8.37
C PHE A 9 32.98 15.26 7.99
N PHE A 10 32.93 16.59 7.84
CA PHE A 10 31.70 17.25 7.37
C PHE A 10 31.33 16.86 5.93
N GLY A 11 32.30 16.69 5.04
CA GLY A 11 32.08 16.19 3.70
C GLY A 11 31.42 14.80 3.68
N ILE A 12 31.91 13.89 4.52
CA ILE A 12 31.32 12.54 4.68
C ILE A 12 29.89 12.63 5.21
N ILE A 13 29.63 13.46 6.21
CA ILE A 13 28.28 13.66 6.77
C ILE A 13 27.32 14.17 5.67
N ILE A 14 27.74 15.15 4.88
CA ILE A 14 26.91 15.67 3.78
C ILE A 14 26.60 14.58 2.75
N VAL A 15 27.63 13.84 2.31
CA VAL A 15 27.44 12.75 1.35
C VAL A 15 26.51 11.68 1.90
N VAL A 16 26.69 11.25 3.15
CA VAL A 16 25.81 10.28 3.81
C VAL A 16 24.38 10.81 3.91
N SER A 17 24.20 12.10 4.27
CA SER A 17 22.89 12.74 4.36
C SER A 17 22.21 12.82 2.98
N LEU A 18 22.95 13.15 1.92
CA LEU A 18 22.43 13.17 0.56
C LEU A 18 22.04 11.77 0.06
N VAL A 19 22.84 10.76 0.41
CA VAL A 19 22.52 9.36 0.11
C VAL A 19 21.25 8.92 0.86
N ILE A 20 21.14 9.27 2.15
CA ILE A 20 19.91 8.99 2.93
C ILE A 20 18.71 9.71 2.33
N LEU A 21 18.83 10.99 1.99
CA LEU A 21 17.78 11.75 1.32
C LEU A 21 17.39 11.13 -0.03
N TRP A 22 18.35 10.68 -0.81
CA TRP A 22 18.10 9.96 -2.07
C TRP A 22 17.27 8.68 -1.86
N PHE A 23 17.55 7.91 -0.79
CA PHE A 23 16.80 6.70 -0.46
C PHE A 23 15.43 6.98 0.17
N VAL A 24 15.29 8.08 0.91
CA VAL A 24 14.01 8.47 1.54
C VAL A 24 13.08 9.15 0.55
N TRP A 25 13.62 9.87 -0.43
CA TRP A 25 12.84 10.54 -1.48
C TRP A 25 12.77 9.64 -2.70
N PRO A 26 11.62 8.98 -2.97
CA PRO A 26 11.55 8.04 -4.09
C PRO A 26 11.60 8.79 -5.42
N PRO A 27 12.67 8.67 -6.20
CA PRO A 27 12.76 9.30 -7.52
C PRO A 27 11.75 8.73 -8.52
N ASP A 28 11.23 7.52 -8.26
CA ASP A 28 10.36 6.78 -9.18
C ASP A 28 8.86 6.87 -8.86
N SER A 29 8.47 7.67 -7.86
CA SER A 29 7.06 7.87 -7.54
C SER A 29 6.64 9.35 -7.62
N PRO A 30 6.48 9.91 -8.84
CA PRO A 30 6.06 11.30 -9.01
C PRO A 30 4.61 11.55 -8.58
N TRP A 31 3.91 10.52 -8.08
CA TRP A 31 2.46 10.53 -7.98
C TRP A 31 1.90 10.54 -6.56
N SER A 32 2.64 10.08 -5.55
CA SER A 32 2.13 10.02 -4.18
C SER A 32 3.26 10.11 -3.17
N PRO A 33 3.25 11.10 -2.27
CA PRO A 33 4.17 11.10 -1.14
C PRO A 33 3.89 9.87 -0.26
N TRP A 34 4.95 9.34 0.34
CA TRP A 34 4.80 8.19 1.23
C TRP A 34 4.25 8.61 2.60
N TRP A 35 3.09 8.09 2.93
CA TRP A 35 2.46 8.24 4.24
C TRP A 35 2.14 6.87 4.80
N GLN A 36 2.48 6.66 6.06
CA GLN A 36 2.18 5.40 6.74
C GLN A 36 0.75 5.39 7.27
N VAL A 37 0.05 4.27 7.05
CA VAL A 37 -1.21 3.97 7.74
C VAL A 37 -0.89 3.32 9.08
N GLY A 38 -1.50 3.78 10.15
CA GLY A 38 -1.36 3.15 11.46
C GLY A 38 -1.94 1.73 11.48
N THR A 39 -1.35 0.85 12.27
CA THR A 39 -1.81 -0.56 12.36
C THR A 39 -3.24 -0.68 12.90
N ARG A 40 -3.68 0.26 13.75
CA ARG A 40 -5.06 0.35 14.22
C ARG A 40 -6.02 0.59 13.05
N GLN A 41 -5.74 1.59 12.22
CA GLN A 41 -6.56 1.95 11.06
C GLN A 41 -6.62 0.81 10.04
N ILE A 42 -5.51 0.11 9.82
CA ILE A 42 -5.50 -1.08 8.94
C ILE A 42 -6.46 -2.14 9.48
N ARG A 43 -6.38 -2.46 10.78
CA ARG A 43 -7.29 -3.44 11.40
C ARG A 43 -8.77 -3.04 11.29
N GLU A 44 -9.05 -1.77 11.50
CA GLU A 44 -10.42 -1.20 11.37
C GLU A 44 -10.93 -1.33 9.94
N GLY A 45 -10.11 -1.00 8.93
CA GLY A 45 -10.47 -1.18 7.52
C GLY A 45 -10.71 -2.64 7.13
N LEU A 46 -9.83 -3.55 7.57
CA LEU A 46 -9.99 -4.98 7.29
C LEU A 46 -11.23 -5.57 8.00
N LYS A 47 -11.56 -5.11 9.21
CA LYS A 47 -12.81 -5.47 9.93
C LYS A 47 -14.03 -4.91 9.22
N LEU A 48 -14.00 -3.64 8.77
CA LEU A 48 -15.06 -2.99 8.02
C LEU A 48 -15.38 -3.77 6.74
N ALA A 49 -14.35 -4.23 6.03
CA ALA A 49 -14.49 -5.09 4.85
C ALA A 49 -14.88 -6.53 5.18
N LYS A 50 -14.91 -6.92 6.47
CA LYS A 50 -15.19 -8.30 6.93
C LYS A 50 -14.27 -9.31 6.26
N VAL A 51 -12.96 -9.05 6.34
CA VAL A 51 -11.92 -9.95 5.79
C VAL A 51 -11.99 -11.32 6.44
N LYS A 52 -11.86 -12.38 5.64
CA LYS A 52 -11.87 -13.79 6.04
C LYS A 52 -10.61 -14.51 5.55
N LYS A 53 -10.38 -15.71 6.06
CA LYS A 53 -9.21 -16.55 5.72
C LYS A 53 -9.05 -16.88 4.23
N ASP A 54 -10.18 -16.94 3.52
CA ASP A 54 -10.21 -17.28 2.10
C ASP A 54 -10.06 -16.05 1.19
N ASP A 55 -9.96 -14.86 1.78
CA ASP A 55 -9.77 -13.62 1.04
C ASP A 55 -8.33 -13.43 0.55
N VAL A 56 -8.21 -12.72 -0.55
CA VAL A 56 -6.95 -12.24 -1.10
C VAL A 56 -6.94 -10.72 -1.02
N VAL A 57 -6.13 -10.21 -0.09
CA VAL A 57 -6.02 -8.77 0.20
C VAL A 57 -4.84 -8.19 -0.55
N TYR A 58 -5.10 -7.36 -1.53
CA TYR A 58 -4.09 -6.58 -2.25
C TYR A 58 -3.90 -5.21 -1.59
N ASP A 59 -2.65 -4.77 -1.49
CA ASP A 59 -2.26 -3.42 -1.08
C ASP A 59 -1.46 -2.76 -2.21
N LEU A 60 -2.02 -1.72 -2.80
CA LEU A 60 -1.44 -1.01 -3.94
C LEU A 60 -0.64 0.21 -3.46
N GLY A 61 0.69 0.08 -3.47
CA GLY A 61 1.61 0.98 -2.79
C GLY A 61 1.84 0.53 -1.35
N SER A 62 2.24 -0.74 -1.19
CA SER A 62 2.22 -1.42 0.10
C SER A 62 3.30 -0.94 1.10
N GLY A 63 4.22 -0.09 0.66
CA GLY A 63 5.26 0.43 1.52
C GLY A 63 6.04 -0.68 2.23
N ASP A 64 6.03 -0.64 3.55
CA ASP A 64 6.70 -1.62 4.41
C ASP A 64 5.90 -2.91 4.67
N GLY A 65 4.83 -3.14 3.91
CA GLY A 65 4.07 -4.39 3.88
C GLY A 65 3.09 -4.59 5.03
N ARG A 66 2.70 -3.55 5.76
CA ARG A 66 1.82 -3.69 6.96
C ARG A 66 0.47 -4.29 6.66
N VAL A 67 -0.19 -3.84 5.60
CA VAL A 67 -1.55 -4.32 5.26
C VAL A 67 -1.53 -5.81 4.93
N PRO A 68 -0.72 -6.31 3.98
CA PRO A 68 -0.68 -7.73 3.68
C PRO A 68 -0.21 -8.59 4.87
N ILE A 69 0.71 -8.08 5.69
CA ILE A 69 1.17 -8.78 6.89
C ILE A 69 0.06 -8.90 7.93
N ILE A 70 -0.68 -7.82 8.22
CA ILE A 70 -1.81 -7.82 9.17
C ILE A 70 -2.93 -8.72 8.65
N ALA A 71 -3.27 -8.63 7.36
CA ALA A 71 -4.27 -9.49 6.74
C ALA A 71 -3.94 -10.99 6.93
N ALA A 72 -2.67 -11.35 6.75
CA ALA A 72 -2.23 -12.73 6.91
C ALA A 72 -2.18 -13.20 8.37
N ARG A 73 -1.63 -12.36 9.27
CA ARG A 73 -1.42 -12.74 10.68
C ARG A 73 -2.70 -12.77 11.50
N GLU A 74 -3.56 -11.77 11.31
CA GLU A 74 -4.69 -11.52 12.20
C GLU A 74 -6.02 -12.00 11.62
N PHE A 75 -6.12 -12.07 10.28
CA PHE A 75 -7.35 -12.51 9.61
C PHE A 75 -7.20 -13.85 8.88
N GLY A 76 -5.97 -14.38 8.80
CA GLY A 76 -5.68 -15.63 8.10
C GLY A 76 -5.75 -15.55 6.57
N ALA A 77 -6.02 -14.37 6.01
CA ALA A 77 -6.13 -14.11 4.58
C ALA A 77 -4.78 -14.24 3.86
N ARG A 78 -4.79 -14.37 2.53
CA ARG A 78 -3.61 -14.15 1.71
C ARG A 78 -3.38 -12.65 1.52
N GLY A 79 -2.16 -12.18 1.77
CA GLY A 79 -1.77 -10.80 1.55
C GLY A 79 -0.90 -10.65 0.29
N VAL A 80 -1.19 -9.67 -0.55
CA VAL A 80 -0.35 -9.31 -1.70
C VAL A 80 -0.01 -7.83 -1.62
N GLY A 81 1.27 -7.50 -1.51
CA GLY A 81 1.76 -6.12 -1.51
C GLY A 81 2.49 -5.79 -2.81
N ILE A 82 2.17 -4.66 -3.43
CA ILE A 82 2.89 -4.16 -4.60
C ILE A 82 3.51 -2.81 -4.23
N GLU A 83 4.85 -2.70 -4.31
CA GLU A 83 5.60 -1.52 -3.94
C GLU A 83 6.70 -1.23 -4.98
N ILE A 84 6.76 0.02 -5.43
CA ILE A 84 7.74 0.45 -6.42
C ILE A 84 9.11 0.74 -5.79
N ASP A 85 9.10 1.28 -4.57
CA ASP A 85 10.31 1.65 -3.86
C ASP A 85 11.09 0.41 -3.37
N TYR A 86 12.36 0.35 -3.72
CA TYR A 86 13.22 -0.80 -3.41
C TYR A 86 13.42 -1.00 -1.90
N ILE A 87 13.68 0.08 -1.16
CA ILE A 87 13.99 0.00 0.28
C ILE A 87 12.76 -0.42 1.07
N ARG A 88 11.60 0.13 0.73
CA ARG A 88 10.32 -0.25 1.36
C ARG A 88 9.96 -1.69 1.05
N HIS A 89 10.09 -2.10 -0.21
CA HIS A 89 9.90 -3.48 -0.61
C HIS A 89 10.84 -4.44 0.16
N LEU A 90 12.13 -4.10 0.27
CA LEU A 90 13.10 -4.89 1.04
C LEU A 90 12.72 -4.96 2.53
N THR A 91 12.28 -3.84 3.11
CA THR A 91 11.80 -3.78 4.50
C THR A 91 10.58 -4.69 4.70
N ALA A 92 9.62 -4.66 3.76
CA ALA A 92 8.46 -5.55 3.78
C ALA A 92 8.88 -7.03 3.69
N TRP A 93 9.80 -7.34 2.78
CA TRP A 93 10.32 -8.69 2.57
C TRP A 93 11.01 -9.25 3.84
N LEU A 94 11.84 -8.45 4.50
CA LEU A 94 12.48 -8.82 5.77
C LEU A 94 11.42 -9.11 6.84
N LYS A 95 10.39 -8.27 6.98
CA LYS A 95 9.28 -8.49 7.93
C LYS A 95 8.51 -9.78 7.64
N VAL A 96 8.20 -10.05 6.37
CA VAL A 96 7.50 -11.29 5.97
C VAL A 96 8.30 -12.52 6.38
N ARG A 97 9.61 -12.50 6.21
CA ARG A 97 10.51 -13.59 6.65
C ARG A 97 10.59 -13.69 8.18
N LEU A 98 10.79 -12.56 8.85
CA LEU A 98 10.88 -12.51 10.32
C LEU A 98 9.61 -13.04 10.99
N TYR A 99 8.44 -12.77 10.40
CA TYR A 99 7.15 -13.26 10.90
C TYR A 99 6.75 -14.64 10.35
N ASN A 100 7.62 -15.30 9.58
CA ASN A 100 7.36 -16.60 8.95
C ASN A 100 6.07 -16.65 8.12
N LEU A 101 5.85 -15.61 7.29
CA LEU A 101 4.62 -15.44 6.50
C LEU A 101 4.82 -15.67 5.00
N LYS A 102 5.94 -16.26 4.58
CA LYS A 102 6.28 -16.45 3.15
C LYS A 102 5.21 -17.22 2.35
N ASP A 103 4.47 -18.12 3.02
CA ASP A 103 3.44 -18.93 2.37
C ASP A 103 2.07 -18.21 2.28
N LYS A 104 1.90 -17.08 2.99
CA LYS A 104 0.65 -16.32 3.04
C LYS A 104 0.78 -14.91 2.47
N VAL A 105 2.00 -14.37 2.38
CA VAL A 105 2.25 -13.02 1.90
C VAL A 105 3.15 -13.03 0.69
N THR A 106 2.65 -12.49 -0.41
CA THR A 106 3.39 -12.27 -1.65
C THR A 106 3.72 -10.80 -1.80
N LEU A 107 4.99 -10.48 -2.04
CA LEU A 107 5.43 -9.11 -2.30
C LEU A 107 5.95 -9.00 -3.73
N LYS A 108 5.47 -7.98 -4.44
CA LYS A 108 5.86 -7.67 -5.83
C LYS A 108 6.51 -6.28 -5.84
N ARG A 109 7.70 -6.16 -6.45
CA ARG A 109 8.37 -4.87 -6.63
C ARG A 109 8.06 -4.30 -8.00
N GLY A 110 7.47 -3.13 -8.07
CA GLY A 110 7.18 -2.43 -9.31
C GLY A 110 5.95 -1.54 -9.24
N ASN A 111 5.56 -1.01 -10.38
CA ASN A 111 4.38 -0.17 -10.50
C ASN A 111 3.11 -1.05 -10.46
N PHE A 112 2.21 -0.79 -9.54
CA PHE A 112 0.98 -1.57 -9.39
C PHE A 112 0.04 -1.48 -10.61
N PHE A 113 0.22 -0.49 -11.48
CA PHE A 113 -0.52 -0.43 -12.74
C PHE A 113 -0.16 -1.57 -13.70
N ASP A 114 1.04 -2.14 -13.60
CA ASP A 114 1.57 -3.16 -14.51
C ASP A 114 1.23 -4.59 -14.06
N TYR A 115 0.75 -4.76 -12.82
CA TYR A 115 0.42 -6.07 -12.27
C TYR A 115 -1.06 -6.40 -12.40
N ASN A 116 -1.37 -7.62 -12.80
CA ASN A 116 -2.73 -8.15 -12.76
C ASN A 116 -3.18 -8.35 -11.31
N ILE A 117 -4.38 -7.85 -10.98
CA ILE A 117 -5.01 -7.91 -9.65
C ILE A 117 -6.36 -8.64 -9.67
N SER A 118 -6.64 -9.42 -10.71
CA SER A 118 -7.95 -10.05 -10.95
C SER A 118 -8.34 -11.13 -9.94
N ASP A 119 -7.39 -11.65 -9.18
CA ASP A 119 -7.63 -12.60 -8.09
C ASP A 119 -7.89 -11.92 -6.72
N ALA A 120 -7.82 -10.58 -6.65
CA ALA A 120 -8.13 -9.85 -5.45
C ALA A 120 -9.62 -10.00 -5.07
N THR A 121 -9.89 -10.30 -3.80
CA THR A 121 -11.23 -10.20 -3.20
C THR A 121 -11.40 -8.89 -2.45
N ILE A 122 -10.27 -8.33 -2.00
CA ILE A 122 -10.21 -7.05 -1.30
C ILE A 122 -8.97 -6.29 -1.80
N VAL A 123 -9.15 -5.01 -2.11
CA VAL A 123 -8.06 -4.09 -2.45
C VAL A 123 -8.01 -2.98 -1.41
N PHE A 124 -6.85 -2.76 -0.81
CA PHE A 124 -6.57 -1.65 0.08
C PHE A 124 -5.76 -0.60 -0.66
N VAL A 125 -6.14 0.68 -0.52
CA VAL A 125 -5.43 1.81 -1.10
C VAL A 125 -5.32 2.98 -0.13
N TYR A 126 -4.15 3.61 -0.09
CA TYR A 126 -3.93 4.93 0.50
C TYR A 126 -3.21 5.79 -0.51
N LEU A 127 -3.96 6.33 -1.44
CA LEU A 127 -3.45 7.05 -2.62
C LEU A 127 -4.15 8.41 -2.72
N VAL A 128 -3.42 9.42 -3.16
CA VAL A 128 -3.98 10.76 -3.38
C VAL A 128 -5.09 10.73 -4.45
N PRO A 129 -6.06 11.68 -4.42
CA PRO A 129 -7.24 11.65 -5.30
C PRO A 129 -6.91 11.50 -6.79
N ARG A 130 -5.88 12.19 -7.28
CA ARG A 130 -5.44 12.08 -8.67
C ARG A 130 -5.05 10.66 -9.07
N VAL A 131 -4.43 9.91 -8.17
CA VAL A 131 -4.02 8.52 -8.42
C VAL A 131 -5.22 7.58 -8.32
N LEU A 132 -6.15 7.82 -7.38
CA LEU A 132 -7.40 7.06 -7.28
C LEU A 132 -8.21 7.15 -8.58
N GLU A 133 -8.33 8.35 -9.18
CA GLU A 133 -9.03 8.50 -10.47
C GLU A 133 -8.34 7.74 -11.61
N LYS A 134 -7.01 7.77 -11.68
CA LYS A 134 -6.25 6.98 -12.65
C LYS A 134 -6.37 5.48 -12.43
N LEU A 135 -6.60 5.05 -11.19
CA LEU A 135 -6.71 3.64 -10.83
C LEU A 135 -8.08 3.05 -11.23
N LYS A 136 -9.15 3.82 -11.26
CA LYS A 136 -10.51 3.36 -11.57
C LYS A 136 -10.60 2.46 -12.81
N PRO A 137 -10.07 2.84 -14.00
CA PRO A 137 -10.17 2.01 -15.20
C PRO A 137 -9.57 0.61 -15.01
N LYS A 138 -8.45 0.52 -14.26
CA LYS A 138 -7.82 -0.75 -13.93
C LYS A 138 -8.70 -1.59 -13.00
N LEU A 139 -9.26 -0.97 -11.94
CA LEU A 139 -10.15 -1.66 -11.01
C LEU A 139 -11.35 -2.25 -11.72
N PHE A 140 -11.98 -1.48 -12.63
CA PHE A 140 -13.18 -1.94 -13.36
C PHE A 140 -12.87 -3.02 -14.41
N ARG A 141 -11.71 -2.97 -15.02
CA ARG A 141 -11.28 -3.97 -16.02
C ARG A 141 -10.88 -5.30 -15.40
N GLU A 142 -10.24 -5.28 -14.23
CA GLU A 142 -9.56 -6.45 -13.69
C GLU A 142 -10.31 -7.11 -12.51
N LEU A 143 -11.01 -6.32 -11.69
CA LEU A 143 -11.64 -6.84 -10.50
C LEU A 143 -12.99 -7.50 -10.83
N LYS A 144 -13.25 -8.60 -10.15
CA LYS A 144 -14.53 -9.31 -10.26
C LYS A 144 -15.64 -8.55 -9.52
N LYS A 145 -16.87 -8.68 -10.02
CA LYS A 145 -18.06 -8.24 -9.31
C LYS A 145 -18.07 -8.79 -7.88
N GLY A 146 -18.33 -7.91 -6.92
CA GLY A 146 -18.30 -8.27 -5.51
C GLY A 146 -17.00 -7.96 -4.79
N THR A 147 -15.88 -7.73 -5.51
CA THR A 147 -14.61 -7.31 -4.90
C THR A 147 -14.80 -6.02 -4.11
N LYS A 148 -14.25 -6.00 -2.89
CA LYS A 148 -14.33 -4.84 -2.01
C LYS A 148 -13.07 -3.99 -2.15
N ILE A 149 -13.24 -2.67 -2.02
CA ILE A 149 -12.13 -1.73 -2.04
C ILE A 149 -12.18 -0.90 -0.76
N ILE A 150 -11.10 -0.88 -0.03
CA ILE A 150 -10.88 -0.05 1.16
C ILE A 150 -10.01 1.12 0.74
N SER A 151 -10.51 2.34 0.86
CA SER A 151 -9.74 3.56 0.63
C SER A 151 -9.55 4.30 1.94
N TYR A 152 -8.31 4.60 2.29
CA TYR A 152 -7.98 5.37 3.49
C TYR A 152 -7.79 6.85 3.17
N LYS A 153 -8.37 7.73 4.01
CA LYS A 153 -8.40 9.21 3.92
C LYS A 153 -9.09 9.79 2.70
N TYR A 154 -8.94 9.21 1.51
CA TYR A 154 -9.46 9.80 0.29
C TYR A 154 -10.61 8.98 -0.28
N LYS A 155 -11.66 9.66 -0.71
CA LYS A 155 -12.82 9.05 -1.34
C LYS A 155 -12.59 8.87 -2.84
N PHE A 156 -13.12 7.77 -3.39
CA PHE A 156 -13.38 7.72 -4.82
C PHE A 156 -14.57 8.61 -5.17
N GLU A 157 -14.45 9.39 -6.23
CA GLU A 157 -15.63 9.98 -6.85
C GLU A 157 -16.42 8.89 -7.56
N VAL A 158 -17.61 8.59 -7.07
CA VAL A 158 -18.49 7.55 -7.63
C VAL A 158 -19.56 8.21 -8.47
N LYS A 159 -19.61 7.87 -9.77
CA LYS A 159 -20.68 8.28 -10.69
C LYS A 159 -21.68 7.14 -10.85
N PRO A 160 -22.96 7.40 -11.14
CA PRO A 160 -24.02 6.38 -11.24
C PRO A 160 -23.70 5.23 -12.22
N LYS A 161 -22.86 5.49 -13.25
CA LYS A 161 -22.47 4.49 -14.25
C LYS A 161 -21.10 3.84 -13.98
N ASP A 162 -20.41 4.29 -12.93
CA ASP A 162 -19.15 3.66 -12.53
C ASP A 162 -19.48 2.30 -11.91
N GLY A 163 -18.81 1.24 -12.30
CA GLY A 163 -18.97 -0.10 -11.71
C GLY A 163 -18.51 -0.18 -10.24
N LEU A 164 -18.61 0.93 -9.48
CA LEU A 164 -18.19 1.06 -8.09
C LEU A 164 -19.33 1.63 -7.25
N LYS A 165 -19.68 0.92 -6.16
CA LYS A 165 -20.71 1.36 -5.21
C LYS A 165 -20.06 1.67 -3.85
N PHE A 166 -20.32 2.83 -3.29
CA PHE A 166 -20.02 3.12 -1.88
C PHE A 166 -20.89 2.28 -0.97
N ILE A 167 -20.30 1.65 0.06
CA ILE A 167 -21.01 0.78 1.00
C ILE A 167 -21.12 1.44 2.37
N SER A 168 -20.00 1.87 2.95
CA SER A 168 -19.95 2.44 4.29
C SER A 168 -18.62 3.14 4.54
N SER A 169 -18.55 3.86 5.65
CA SER A 169 -17.30 4.37 6.22
C SER A 169 -17.17 3.95 7.68
N ASP A 170 -15.96 4.10 8.22
CA ASP A 170 -15.74 4.02 9.67
C ASP A 170 -16.39 5.20 10.40
N LYS A 171 -16.39 5.15 11.75
CA LYS A 171 -16.96 6.20 12.59
C LYS A 171 -16.21 7.53 12.50
N GLU A 172 -14.92 7.48 12.21
CA GLU A 172 -14.04 8.66 12.10
C GLU A 172 -14.11 9.29 10.70
N GLY A 173 -14.78 8.65 9.73
CA GLY A 173 -14.88 9.12 8.36
C GLY A 173 -13.56 9.15 7.60
N GLN A 174 -12.62 8.29 8.00
CA GLN A 174 -11.30 8.19 7.37
C GLN A 174 -11.12 6.94 6.51
N MET A 175 -11.96 5.93 6.72
CA MET A 175 -11.93 4.67 5.98
C MET A 175 -13.20 4.52 5.16
N PHE A 176 -13.09 4.31 3.88
CA PHE A 176 -14.21 4.20 2.95
C PHE A 176 -14.23 2.83 2.30
N LEU A 177 -15.34 2.14 2.42
CA LEU A 177 -15.57 0.84 1.81
C LEU A 177 -16.43 0.97 0.57
N TYR A 178 -15.93 0.40 -0.52
CA TYR A 178 -16.62 0.31 -1.80
C TYR A 178 -16.74 -1.15 -2.24
N LYS A 179 -17.57 -1.40 -3.24
CA LYS A 179 -17.76 -2.72 -3.86
C LYS A 179 -17.89 -2.58 -5.37
N ILE A 180 -17.24 -3.45 -6.12
CA ILE A 180 -17.42 -3.59 -7.57
C ILE A 180 -18.80 -4.22 -7.84
N THR A 181 -19.57 -3.63 -8.76
CA THR A 181 -20.97 -4.02 -9.07
C THR A 181 -21.12 -4.66 -10.42
#